data_d3dad62ab2187bffeac961f8e33bfd8f
#
_entry.id   d3dad62ab2187bffeac961f8e33bfd8f
#
_cell.length_a   1.000
_cell.length_b   1.000
_cell.length_c   1.000
_cell.angle_alpha   90.00
_cell.angle_beta   90.00
_cell.angle_gamma   90.00
#
_symmetry.space_group_name_H-M   'P 1'
#
loop_
_entity.id
_entity.type
_entity.pdbx_description
1 polymer ?
#
loop_
_entity_poly.entity_id
_entity_poly.type
_entity_poly.pdbx_seq_one_letter_code
_entity_poly.pdbx_strand_id
1 'polypeptide(L)'
;MKKNITKATTVMLAAAFCLSGCGSSKKGSKKEKTEDTTGQAATESTSQQTSVPEGEGADRETLYQVSLLQGLTFGDYHGSISVGELKKKGDTGIGTFNALNGELIMLDGVVYRAAGDGSVEAVPDDETIPFSNVTFFDKDETQAIASADEINDIKSLTAMLDEKVASLGENRFYVIRIDGKFDKMNVRSELAQSEPYKPLAEVLETDQTFFDYENIEGTVVGLYCPPYMSSLNATGWHLHFVSKDKTKGGHILGLDIADAELSWDYTEGFKVKLPDSEMFADFDLTIDQSEDIEKVEKNQDPEITVSDDGYTLSNDSSDFVLLSEGVPDAILEIRYYSTYNFVGDRIDGYEEPVAILTKEAAEALRAVSDDLKEKGYRLKIYDAYRPQMAVTNFVEWAEDTDDTRMKEYFYPELDKSVLFEQGYINAHSGHSRGSTVDLTLFDMKTEKEVDMGGTFDYFGELSHPDYTGITEEQYANRMILREAMMAHGFRPLEEEWWHFTLEDEPYPETYFTFPVSEDSLD
;
A
#
# COMPACT_ATOMS: atom_id res chain seq x y z
N MET A 1 48.88 19.74 12.04
CA MET A 1 48.98 20.38 13.39
C MET A 1 47.77 19.95 14.21
N LYS A 2 47.98 18.99 15.07
CA LYS A 2 47.67 18.91 16.51
C LYS A 2 46.31 19.48 16.93
N LYS A 3 45.38 18.51 17.27
CA LYS A 3 44.81 18.14 18.58
C LYS A 3 43.89 19.18 19.23
N ASN A 4 42.66 18.78 19.57
CA ASN A 4 42.35 18.48 20.98
C ASN A 4 40.99 17.74 21.12
N ILE A 5 41.08 16.67 21.86
CA ILE A 5 40.01 15.81 22.40
C ILE A 5 39.60 16.46 23.74
N THR A 6 38.30 16.57 24.01
CA THR A 6 37.82 16.80 25.37
C THR A 6 36.77 15.74 25.75
N LYS A 7 37.13 14.95 26.75
CA LYS A 7 36.31 13.96 27.45
C LYS A 7 35.28 14.68 28.33
N ALA A 8 34.05 14.20 28.38
CA ALA A 8 33.08 14.56 29.37
C ALA A 8 32.83 13.38 30.32
N THR A 9 32.75 13.73 31.56
CA THR A 9 32.84 12.92 32.76
C THR A 9 31.44 12.41 33.17
N THR A 10 31.37 11.14 33.50
CA THR A 10 30.28 10.43 34.15
C THR A 10 30.06 10.94 35.59
N VAL A 11 28.83 11.18 35.99
CA VAL A 11 28.44 11.26 37.40
C VAL A 11 27.36 10.23 37.69
N MET A 12 27.75 9.21 38.44
CA MET A 12 26.84 8.30 39.18
C MET A 12 26.40 9.02 40.46
N LEU A 13 25.15 8.92 40.80
CA LEU A 13 24.70 9.11 42.20
C LEU A 13 23.71 8.00 42.56
N ALA A 14 24.18 7.18 43.49
CA ALA A 14 23.38 6.18 44.23
C ALA A 14 22.98 6.76 45.59
N ALA A 15 21.84 6.35 46.11
CA ALA A 15 21.53 6.14 47.53
C ALA A 15 20.02 6.06 47.68
N ALA A 16 19.48 5.09 48.18
CA ALA A 16 19.48 4.27 49.37
C ALA A 16 18.15 4.41 50.15
N PHE A 17 17.51 3.30 50.23
CA PHE A 17 16.72 2.74 51.35
C PHE A 17 16.16 3.67 52.42
N CYS A 18 14.87 3.48 52.71
CA CYS A 18 14.42 3.29 54.12
C CYS A 18 13.11 2.48 54.18
N LEU A 19 13.20 1.36 54.87
CA LEU A 19 12.13 0.49 55.38
C LEU A 19 11.56 1.07 56.66
N SER A 20 10.26 0.88 56.89
CA SER A 20 9.59 0.65 58.18
C SER A 20 8.09 0.64 57.92
N GLY A 21 7.26 -0.27 58.25
CA GLY A 21 7.27 -1.29 59.22
C GLY A 21 5.96 -1.27 60.01
N CYS A 22 5.23 -2.38 60.00
CA CYS A 22 4.35 -2.92 61.05
C CYS A 22 3.05 -2.21 61.48
N GLY A 23 1.96 -2.95 61.38
CA GLY A 23 1.23 -3.50 62.52
C GLY A 23 -0.28 -3.56 62.26
N SER A 24 -0.87 -4.74 62.00
CA SER A 24 -1.62 -5.58 62.95
C SER A 24 -2.76 -4.88 63.72
N SER A 25 -3.98 -5.29 63.74
CA SER A 25 -4.66 -6.57 63.89
C SER A 25 -6.16 -6.38 64.23
N LYS A 26 -6.96 -7.35 63.80
CA LYS A 26 -8.00 -8.10 64.51
C LYS A 26 -9.45 -7.62 64.65
N LYS A 27 -10.29 -8.58 64.28
CA LYS A 27 -11.57 -9.10 64.88
C LYS A 27 -12.81 -8.23 64.67
N GLY A 28 -13.90 -8.75 64.22
CA GLY A 28 -14.56 -10.07 64.24
C GLY A 28 -16.01 -9.87 64.64
N SER A 29 -16.90 -10.67 64.09
CA SER A 29 -18.10 -11.24 64.71
C SER A 29 -19.36 -11.18 63.88
N LYS A 30 -19.72 -12.32 63.34
CA LYS A 30 -20.97 -13.12 63.38
C LYS A 30 -22.25 -12.50 63.92
N LYS A 31 -23.34 -12.70 63.17
CA LYS A 31 -24.59 -13.47 63.44
C LYS A 31 -25.62 -13.20 62.33
N GLU A 32 -26.05 -14.15 61.59
CA GLU A 32 -27.07 -15.23 61.71
C GLU A 32 -28.55 -14.76 61.82
N LYS A 33 -29.33 -15.32 60.82
CA LYS A 33 -30.72 -15.78 60.83
C LYS A 33 -31.83 -14.74 60.76
N THR A 34 -32.90 -14.93 60.05
CA THR A 34 -33.80 -16.08 59.67
C THR A 34 -34.74 -15.67 58.54
N GLU A 35 -35.04 -16.63 57.64
CA GLU A 35 -36.30 -17.07 57.06
C GLU A 35 -37.56 -16.21 57.28
N ASP A 36 -38.37 -15.98 56.22
CA ASP A 36 -39.48 -16.85 55.78
C ASP A 36 -40.26 -16.33 54.55
N THR A 37 -40.45 -17.22 53.60
CA THR A 37 -41.57 -17.69 52.75
C THR A 37 -42.60 -16.77 52.09
N THR A 38 -42.91 -17.23 50.85
CA THR A 38 -44.15 -17.20 50.01
C THR A 38 -44.37 -15.90 49.20
N GLY A 39 -44.58 -15.90 47.92
CA GLY A 39 -45.08 -16.86 46.92
C GLY A 39 -45.57 -16.10 45.72
N GLN A 40 -45.58 -16.77 44.61
CA GLN A 40 -46.32 -16.56 43.35
C GLN A 40 -45.63 -15.92 42.16
N ALA A 41 -45.71 -16.71 41.13
CA ALA A 41 -45.18 -16.63 39.79
C ALA A 41 -45.74 -15.48 38.95
N ALA A 42 -44.84 -14.84 38.18
CA ALA A 42 -45.20 -14.26 36.90
C ALA A 42 -44.02 -14.54 35.94
N THR A 43 -44.33 -15.21 34.84
CA THR A 43 -43.42 -15.49 33.73
C THR A 43 -43.12 -14.21 32.97
N GLU A 44 -41.90 -13.71 33.10
CA GLU A 44 -41.33 -12.77 32.16
C GLU A 44 -40.11 -13.45 31.51
N SER A 45 -40.09 -13.44 30.19
CA SER A 45 -39.00 -13.91 29.39
C SER A 45 -37.83 -12.95 29.54
N THR A 46 -36.85 -13.38 30.32
CA THR A 46 -35.59 -12.63 30.47
C THR A 46 -34.64 -13.06 29.34
N SER A 47 -34.38 -12.16 28.41
CA SER A 47 -33.20 -12.24 27.58
C SER A 47 -31.98 -12.35 28.51
N GLN A 48 -31.27 -13.46 28.43
CA GLN A 48 -29.97 -13.60 29.11
C GLN A 48 -28.96 -12.69 28.43
N GLN A 49 -28.75 -11.52 29.01
CA GLN A 49 -27.48 -10.81 28.88
C GLN A 49 -26.43 -11.68 29.60
N THR A 50 -25.60 -12.35 28.81
CA THR A 50 -24.38 -12.97 29.30
C THR A 50 -23.42 -11.85 29.66
N SER A 51 -23.40 -11.43 30.92
CA SER A 51 -22.32 -10.62 31.48
C SER A 51 -21.02 -11.41 31.35
N VAL A 52 -20.08 -10.89 30.55
CA VAL A 52 -18.68 -11.32 30.54
C VAL A 52 -18.16 -11.21 32.00
N PRO A 53 -17.45 -12.21 32.54
CA PRO A 53 -16.89 -12.09 33.89
C PRO A 53 -15.88 -10.94 33.90
N GLU A 54 -16.11 -9.91 34.70
CA GLU A 54 -15.06 -8.98 35.09
C GLU A 54 -13.96 -9.79 35.81
N GLY A 55 -12.92 -10.17 35.05
CA GLY A 55 -11.72 -10.75 35.64
C GLY A 55 -11.00 -9.68 36.41
N GLU A 56 -11.04 -9.72 37.75
CA GLU A 56 -10.15 -8.92 38.58
C GLU A 56 -8.70 -9.18 38.16
N GLY A 57 -8.08 -8.23 37.40
CA GLY A 57 -6.70 -8.28 36.93
C GLY A 57 -6.47 -8.43 35.43
N ALA A 58 -7.48 -8.25 34.57
CA ALA A 58 -7.28 -8.12 33.13
C ALA A 58 -6.42 -6.88 32.85
N ASP A 59 -5.38 -7.06 32.03
CA ASP A 59 -4.54 -5.97 31.56
C ASP A 59 -5.28 -5.25 30.43
N ARG A 60 -5.94 -4.14 30.75
CA ARG A 60 -6.81 -3.40 29.82
C ARG A 60 -6.04 -2.42 28.95
N GLU A 61 -4.81 -2.10 29.34
CA GLU A 61 -3.93 -1.17 28.63
C GLU A 61 -2.99 -1.89 27.65
N THR A 62 -3.36 -3.08 27.20
CA THR A 62 -2.51 -3.90 26.34
C THR A 62 -3.23 -4.32 25.06
N LEU A 63 -2.67 -3.95 23.93
CA LEU A 63 -3.00 -4.57 22.64
C LEU A 63 -2.37 -5.98 22.60
N TYR A 64 -3.18 -7.01 22.44
CA TYR A 64 -2.73 -8.39 22.26
C TYR A 64 -2.81 -8.77 20.79
N GLN A 65 -1.67 -9.16 20.22
CA GLN A 65 -1.56 -9.61 18.84
C GLN A 65 -1.28 -11.10 18.75
N VAL A 66 -1.95 -11.78 17.85
CA VAL A 66 -1.69 -13.17 17.45
C VAL A 66 -0.90 -13.15 16.15
N SER A 67 0.24 -13.80 16.11
CA SER A 67 1.17 -13.86 14.98
C SER A 67 1.79 -12.49 14.60
N LEU A 68 2.55 -12.50 13.52
CA LEU A 68 3.02 -11.30 12.80
C LEU A 68 2.29 -11.25 11.46
N LEU A 69 2.03 -10.05 10.97
CA LEU A 69 1.37 -9.90 9.67
C LEU A 69 2.22 -10.51 8.54
N GLN A 70 3.56 -10.40 8.62
CA GLN A 70 4.45 -11.10 7.70
C GLN A 70 4.23 -12.62 7.64
N GLY A 71 3.88 -13.28 8.76
CA GLY A 71 3.52 -14.70 8.72
C GLY A 71 2.31 -14.96 7.86
N LEU A 72 1.30 -14.08 7.94
CA LEU A 72 0.10 -14.14 7.12
C LEU A 72 0.42 -13.86 5.64
N THR A 73 1.24 -12.85 5.35
CA THR A 73 1.63 -12.52 3.96
C THR A 73 2.38 -13.66 3.28
N PHE A 74 3.20 -14.42 4.02
CA PHE A 74 3.85 -15.65 3.52
C PHE A 74 2.91 -16.87 3.41
N GLY A 75 1.66 -16.77 3.84
CA GLY A 75 0.66 -17.83 3.74
C GLY A 75 0.55 -18.74 4.97
N ASP A 76 1.05 -18.35 6.17
CA ASP A 76 0.76 -19.11 7.38
C ASP A 76 -0.63 -18.79 7.94
N TYR A 77 -1.62 -19.48 7.38
CA TYR A 77 -3.03 -19.37 7.77
C TYR A 77 -3.44 -20.38 8.84
N HIS A 78 -2.47 -21.05 9.48
CA HIS A 78 -2.75 -22.00 10.54
C HIS A 78 -3.13 -21.28 11.83
N GLY A 79 -4.28 -21.62 12.37
CA GLY A 79 -4.74 -21.06 13.63
C GLY A 79 -3.88 -21.47 14.81
N SER A 80 -3.31 -20.50 15.52
CA SER A 80 -2.37 -20.69 16.64
C SER A 80 -2.99 -20.43 18.02
N ILE A 81 -4.22 -19.93 18.08
CA ILE A 81 -4.99 -19.69 19.31
C ILE A 81 -6.47 -19.94 19.04
N SER A 82 -7.22 -20.41 20.02
CA SER A 82 -8.68 -20.55 19.88
C SER A 82 -9.41 -19.26 20.19
N VAL A 83 -10.64 -19.10 19.65
CA VAL A 83 -11.54 -17.99 19.97
C VAL A 83 -11.75 -17.86 21.48
N GLY A 84 -11.94 -19.01 22.19
CA GLY A 84 -12.11 -19.00 23.64
C GLY A 84 -10.87 -18.54 24.42
N GLU A 85 -9.68 -18.68 23.86
CA GLU A 85 -8.44 -18.12 24.42
C GLU A 85 -8.27 -16.63 24.06
N LEU A 86 -8.66 -16.23 22.85
CA LEU A 86 -8.62 -14.83 22.40
C LEU A 86 -9.54 -13.96 23.25
N LYS A 87 -10.76 -14.40 23.56
CA LYS A 87 -11.73 -13.71 24.44
C LYS A 87 -11.21 -13.42 25.85
N LYS A 88 -10.15 -14.09 26.29
CA LYS A 88 -9.46 -13.80 27.57
C LYS A 88 -8.44 -12.68 27.45
N LYS A 89 -8.19 -12.18 26.23
CA LYS A 89 -7.19 -11.16 25.92
C LYS A 89 -7.79 -9.82 25.51
N GLY A 90 -9.06 -9.81 25.16
CA GLY A 90 -9.79 -8.64 24.74
C GLY A 90 -11.28 -8.91 24.58
N ASP A 91 -12.03 -7.87 24.35
CA ASP A 91 -13.46 -7.89 24.02
C ASP A 91 -13.77 -7.15 22.70
N THR A 92 -12.78 -6.46 22.13
CA THR A 92 -12.87 -5.69 20.89
C THR A 92 -11.62 -5.90 20.07
N GLY A 93 -11.76 -6.10 18.73
CA GLY A 93 -10.62 -6.27 17.83
C GLY A 93 -10.98 -6.82 16.47
N ILE A 94 -9.97 -7.05 15.67
CA ILE A 94 -10.04 -7.48 14.27
C ILE A 94 -9.04 -8.60 13.97
N GLY A 95 -9.18 -9.26 12.81
CA GLY A 95 -8.27 -10.32 12.33
C GLY A 95 -8.95 -11.23 11.33
N THR A 96 -8.43 -12.47 11.21
CA THR A 96 -8.98 -13.49 10.32
C THR A 96 -9.02 -14.87 10.98
N PHE A 97 -9.54 -15.88 10.30
CA PHE A 97 -9.69 -17.25 10.80
C PHE A 97 -8.76 -18.24 10.12
N ASN A 98 -8.62 -19.43 10.72
CA ASN A 98 -7.85 -20.52 10.13
C ASN A 98 -8.20 -20.72 8.66
N ALA A 99 -7.19 -20.98 7.83
CA ALA A 99 -7.31 -21.10 6.38
C ALA A 99 -7.84 -19.83 5.70
N LEU A 100 -7.59 -18.64 6.27
CA LEU A 100 -8.07 -17.34 5.75
C LEU A 100 -9.59 -17.34 5.49
N ASN A 101 -10.36 -17.99 6.37
CA ASN A 101 -11.80 -18.20 6.19
C ASN A 101 -12.60 -17.01 6.70
N GLY A 102 -12.52 -15.88 6.01
CA GLY A 102 -13.29 -14.68 6.30
C GLY A 102 -12.69 -13.78 7.37
N GLU A 103 -13.29 -12.60 7.51
CA GLU A 103 -12.85 -11.52 8.39
C GLU A 103 -13.38 -11.68 9.82
N LEU A 104 -12.51 -11.46 10.80
CA LEU A 104 -12.84 -11.49 12.21
C LEU A 104 -13.19 -10.09 12.70
N ILE A 105 -14.38 -9.96 13.32
CA ILE A 105 -14.78 -8.78 14.08
C ILE A 105 -15.12 -9.20 15.50
N MET A 106 -14.35 -8.75 16.48
CA MET A 106 -14.67 -8.95 17.89
C MET A 106 -15.33 -7.70 18.45
N LEU A 107 -16.54 -7.86 18.97
CA LEU A 107 -17.33 -6.76 19.52
C LEU A 107 -18.01 -7.20 20.80
N ASP A 108 -17.76 -6.49 21.90
CA ASP A 108 -18.30 -6.78 23.23
C ASP A 108 -18.10 -8.24 23.68
N GLY A 109 -16.91 -8.82 23.36
CA GLY A 109 -16.54 -10.19 23.72
C GLY A 109 -17.19 -11.27 22.85
N VAL A 110 -17.94 -10.91 21.82
CA VAL A 110 -18.46 -11.85 20.81
C VAL A 110 -17.61 -11.75 19.55
N VAL A 111 -17.14 -12.89 19.05
CA VAL A 111 -16.38 -12.98 17.81
C VAL A 111 -17.32 -13.33 16.67
N TYR A 112 -17.34 -12.49 15.64
CA TYR A 112 -18.10 -12.67 14.42
C TYR A 112 -17.16 -12.98 13.26
N ARG A 113 -17.56 -13.92 12.40
CA ARG A 113 -16.96 -14.16 11.09
C ARG A 113 -17.82 -13.45 10.05
N ALA A 114 -17.24 -12.57 9.27
CA ALA A 114 -17.79 -12.16 8.00
C ALA A 114 -17.14 -13.02 6.92
N ALA A 115 -17.91 -13.92 6.31
CA ALA A 115 -17.41 -14.91 5.37
C ALA A 115 -17.42 -14.40 3.93
N GLY A 116 -16.59 -14.97 3.07
CA GLY A 116 -16.51 -14.63 1.64
C GLY A 116 -17.79 -14.90 0.84
N ASP A 117 -18.78 -15.61 1.40
CA ASP A 117 -20.11 -15.75 0.82
C ASP A 117 -21.11 -14.65 1.24
N GLY A 118 -20.64 -13.67 2.04
CA GLY A 118 -21.43 -12.54 2.56
C GLY A 118 -22.23 -12.85 3.82
N SER A 119 -22.15 -14.05 4.37
CA SER A 119 -22.79 -14.40 5.63
C SER A 119 -21.99 -13.89 6.83
N VAL A 120 -22.70 -13.54 7.92
CA VAL A 120 -22.07 -13.22 9.20
C VAL A 120 -22.63 -14.12 10.29
N GLU A 121 -21.75 -14.73 11.07
CA GLU A 121 -22.12 -15.61 12.18
C GLU A 121 -21.25 -15.38 13.42
N ALA A 122 -21.82 -15.64 14.60
CA ALA A 122 -21.04 -15.72 15.83
C ALA A 122 -20.29 -17.05 15.88
N VAL A 123 -18.98 -16.98 16.09
CA VAL A 123 -18.08 -18.13 15.97
C VAL A 123 -17.94 -18.85 17.33
N PRO A 124 -17.93 -20.21 17.38
CA PRO A 124 -17.75 -20.96 18.61
C PRO A 124 -16.30 -20.84 19.16
N ASP A 125 -16.15 -21.16 20.46
CA ASP A 125 -14.90 -20.95 21.20
C ASP A 125 -13.75 -21.89 20.76
N ASP A 126 -14.01 -22.96 20.05
CA ASP A 126 -13.03 -23.94 19.55
C ASP A 126 -12.49 -23.61 18.14
N GLU A 127 -13.07 -22.64 17.45
CA GLU A 127 -12.50 -22.13 16.20
C GLU A 127 -11.12 -21.51 16.44
N THR A 128 -10.22 -21.56 15.43
CA THR A 128 -8.84 -21.13 15.58
C THR A 128 -8.49 -19.94 14.68
N ILE A 129 -7.52 -19.17 15.13
CA ILE A 129 -7.18 -17.84 14.62
C ILE A 129 -5.69 -17.79 14.29
N PRO A 130 -5.29 -17.52 13.02
CA PRO A 130 -3.91 -17.31 12.62
C PRO A 130 -3.39 -15.91 12.95
N PHE A 131 -4.25 -14.88 12.79
CA PHE A 131 -3.89 -13.48 13.01
C PHE A 131 -5.06 -12.70 13.61
N SER A 132 -4.77 -11.90 14.63
CA SER A 132 -5.76 -10.99 15.22
C SER A 132 -5.07 -9.96 16.14
N ASN A 133 -5.73 -8.81 16.29
CA ASN A 133 -5.41 -7.78 17.27
C ASN A 133 -6.64 -7.52 18.14
N VAL A 134 -6.51 -7.65 19.46
CA VAL A 134 -7.61 -7.41 20.40
C VAL A 134 -7.16 -6.65 21.64
N THR A 135 -8.06 -5.89 22.24
CA THR A 135 -7.90 -5.26 23.55
C THR A 135 -9.20 -5.36 24.34
N PHE A 136 -9.16 -5.09 25.65
CA PHE A 136 -10.36 -4.78 26.42
C PHE A 136 -10.67 -3.30 26.26
N PHE A 137 -11.65 -2.98 25.44
CA PHE A 137 -11.96 -1.62 25.00
C PHE A 137 -12.50 -0.77 26.16
N ASP A 138 -11.80 0.31 26.47
CA ASP A 138 -12.25 1.37 27.37
C ASP A 138 -12.65 2.60 26.53
N LYS A 139 -13.82 3.18 26.83
CA LYS A 139 -14.24 4.42 26.17
C LYS A 139 -13.56 5.60 26.84
N ASP A 140 -12.32 5.88 26.49
CA ASP A 140 -11.58 7.01 27.05
C ASP A 140 -12.15 8.35 26.59
N GLU A 141 -12.55 8.41 25.32
CA GLU A 141 -13.11 9.61 24.71
C GLU A 141 -14.20 9.25 23.70
N THR A 142 -15.18 10.13 23.52
CA THR A 142 -16.23 9.99 22.52
C THR A 142 -16.42 11.28 21.73
N GLN A 143 -16.73 11.15 20.44
CA GLN A 143 -17.01 12.25 19.53
C GLN A 143 -18.19 11.88 18.63
N ALA A 144 -19.10 12.83 18.39
CA ALA A 144 -20.15 12.65 17.38
C ALA A 144 -19.58 12.96 15.98
N ILE A 145 -19.99 12.17 15.00
CA ILE A 145 -19.76 12.44 13.56
C ILE A 145 -21.13 12.63 12.95
N ALA A 146 -21.34 13.79 12.32
CA ALA A 146 -22.58 14.10 11.61
C ALA A 146 -22.31 14.21 10.11
N SER A 147 -23.35 14.10 9.29
CA SER A 147 -23.22 14.26 7.83
C SER A 147 -22.64 15.62 7.39
N ALA A 148 -22.68 16.64 8.26
CA ALA A 148 -22.06 17.94 8.04
C ALA A 148 -20.51 17.90 8.14
N ASP A 149 -19.94 16.84 8.66
CA ASP A 149 -18.48 16.64 8.77
C ASP A 149 -17.88 16.10 7.44
N GLU A 150 -18.76 15.77 6.45
CA GLU A 150 -18.39 15.35 5.10
C GLU A 150 -17.41 14.13 5.06
N ILE A 151 -17.61 13.17 5.98
CA ILE A 151 -16.86 11.90 5.98
C ILE A 151 -17.55 10.96 4.98
N ASN A 152 -17.16 11.04 3.72
CA ASN A 152 -17.81 10.38 2.59
C ASN A 152 -16.93 9.32 1.89
N ASP A 153 -15.70 9.12 2.39
CA ASP A 153 -14.78 8.08 1.96
C ASP A 153 -13.81 7.70 3.08
N ILE A 154 -13.00 6.66 2.83
CA ILE A 154 -12.01 6.19 3.80
C ILE A 154 -10.93 7.25 4.06
N LYS A 155 -10.56 8.05 3.06
CA LYS A 155 -9.53 9.08 3.14
C LYS A 155 -9.94 10.23 4.05
N SER A 156 -11.17 10.72 3.94
CA SER A 156 -11.72 11.75 4.83
C SER A 156 -11.83 11.25 6.26
N LEU A 157 -12.20 9.96 6.46
CA LEU A 157 -12.21 9.35 7.78
C LEU A 157 -10.78 9.27 8.36
N THR A 158 -9.85 8.68 7.64
CA THR A 158 -8.47 8.51 8.13
C THR A 158 -7.79 9.85 8.38
N ALA A 159 -8.00 10.87 7.54
CA ALA A 159 -7.47 12.22 7.76
C ALA A 159 -7.98 12.83 9.10
N MET A 160 -9.27 12.69 9.41
CA MET A 160 -9.83 13.12 10.68
C MET A 160 -9.22 12.34 11.87
N LEU A 161 -9.06 11.03 11.73
CA LEU A 161 -8.47 10.17 12.74
C LEU A 161 -6.99 10.49 12.96
N ASP A 162 -6.23 10.73 11.89
CA ASP A 162 -4.79 11.06 11.93
C ASP A 162 -4.53 12.42 12.57
N GLU A 163 -5.39 13.42 12.34
CA GLU A 163 -5.31 14.69 13.06
C GLU A 163 -5.41 14.48 14.58
N LYS A 164 -6.29 13.58 15.02
CA LYS A 164 -6.43 13.23 16.43
C LYS A 164 -5.19 12.47 16.93
N VAL A 165 -4.71 11.46 16.19
CA VAL A 165 -3.48 10.71 16.50
C VAL A 165 -2.29 11.66 16.65
N ALA A 166 -2.09 12.60 15.71
CA ALA A 166 -1.03 13.60 15.79
C ALA A 166 -1.11 14.45 17.07
N SER A 167 -2.32 14.75 17.53
CA SER A 167 -2.53 15.50 18.79
C SER A 167 -2.26 14.69 20.06
N LEU A 168 -2.48 13.37 20.02
CA LEU A 168 -2.34 12.45 21.16
C LEU A 168 -0.96 11.76 21.21
N GLY A 169 -0.30 11.62 20.04
CA GLY A 169 1.03 11.02 19.86
C GLY A 169 1.03 9.79 18.98
N GLU A 170 1.74 9.84 17.86
CA GLU A 170 1.79 8.85 16.78
C GLU A 170 2.46 7.51 17.16
N ASN A 171 3.11 7.43 18.32
CA ASN A 171 3.85 6.25 18.78
C ASN A 171 3.05 5.35 19.74
N ARG A 172 1.73 5.43 19.73
CA ARG A 172 0.81 4.61 20.51
C ARG A 172 -0.13 3.83 19.61
N PHE A 173 -0.70 2.75 20.14
CA PHE A 173 -1.81 2.06 19.51
C PHE A 173 -3.11 2.74 19.89
N TYR A 174 -4.01 2.89 18.92
CA TYR A 174 -5.37 3.37 19.13
C TYR A 174 -6.35 2.33 18.62
N VAL A 175 -7.35 2.04 19.41
CA VAL A 175 -8.50 1.24 18.99
C VAL A 175 -9.72 2.15 18.96
N ILE A 176 -10.49 2.08 17.90
CA ILE A 176 -11.69 2.89 17.74
C ILE A 176 -12.92 2.01 17.50
N ARG A 177 -14.06 2.57 17.89
CA ARG A 177 -15.38 2.07 17.50
C ARG A 177 -16.19 3.22 16.93
N ILE A 178 -16.82 3.01 15.79
CA ILE A 178 -17.76 3.95 15.19
C ILE A 178 -19.11 3.26 15.11
N ASP A 179 -20.01 3.64 16.01
CA ASP A 179 -21.36 3.10 16.11
C ASP A 179 -22.34 4.05 15.41
N GLY A 180 -22.96 3.67 14.28
CA GLY A 180 -23.81 4.61 13.58
C GLY A 180 -24.50 4.09 12.34
N LYS A 181 -24.87 5.07 11.50
CA LYS A 181 -25.49 4.88 10.20
C LYS A 181 -24.55 5.32 9.11
N PHE A 182 -24.48 4.50 8.08
CA PHE A 182 -23.62 4.69 6.92
C PHE A 182 -24.50 4.73 5.68
N ASP A 183 -24.38 5.80 4.88
CA ASP A 183 -25.07 5.90 3.61
C ASP A 183 -24.49 4.90 2.61
N LYS A 184 -23.16 4.64 2.71
CA LYS A 184 -22.46 3.58 1.98
C LYS A 184 -21.50 2.84 2.90
N MET A 185 -21.31 1.56 2.63
CA MET A 185 -20.31 0.71 3.26
C MET A 185 -19.84 -0.33 2.26
N ASN A 186 -18.59 -0.20 1.80
CA ASN A 186 -17.94 -1.14 0.91
C ASN A 186 -16.99 -2.00 1.73
N VAL A 187 -17.11 -3.30 1.61
CA VAL A 187 -16.28 -4.26 2.36
C VAL A 187 -15.87 -5.43 1.47
N ARG A 188 -14.79 -6.09 1.86
CA ARG A 188 -14.38 -7.37 1.28
C ARG A 188 -14.33 -8.46 2.34
N SER A 189 -14.28 -9.71 1.90
CA SER A 189 -13.93 -10.86 2.74
C SER A 189 -13.35 -11.98 1.90
N GLU A 190 -12.37 -12.69 2.45
CA GLU A 190 -11.65 -13.76 1.77
C GLU A 190 -12.46 -15.07 1.77
N LEU A 191 -12.21 -15.87 0.73
CA LEU A 191 -12.66 -17.24 0.63
C LEU A 191 -11.68 -18.18 1.36
N ALA A 192 -12.22 -19.21 2.00
CA ALA A 192 -11.40 -20.20 2.69
C ALA A 192 -10.40 -20.88 1.76
N GLN A 193 -9.13 -20.90 2.16
CA GLN A 193 -8.03 -21.47 1.41
C GLN A 193 -7.81 -22.95 1.73
N SER A 194 -7.14 -23.65 0.82
CA SER A 194 -6.75 -25.06 0.98
C SER A 194 -5.24 -25.20 0.85
N GLU A 195 -4.64 -26.09 1.64
CA GLU A 195 -3.20 -26.39 1.53
C GLU A 195 -2.83 -27.04 0.16
N PRO A 196 -1.66 -26.70 -0.41
CA PRO A 196 -0.65 -25.77 0.12
C PRO A 196 -1.14 -24.31 -0.01
N TYR A 197 -0.98 -23.53 1.04
CA TYR A 197 -1.40 -22.14 1.05
C TYR A 197 -0.51 -21.28 0.15
N LYS A 198 -1.11 -20.31 -0.52
CA LYS A 198 -0.45 -19.29 -1.31
C LYS A 198 -0.11 -18.07 -0.44
N PRO A 199 0.84 -17.20 -0.87
CA PRO A 199 1.02 -15.89 -0.27
C PRO A 199 -0.27 -15.07 -0.28
N LEU A 200 -0.45 -14.19 0.72
CA LEU A 200 -1.70 -13.44 0.91
C LEU A 200 -2.02 -12.53 -0.29
N ALA A 201 -1.02 -11.86 -0.85
CA ALA A 201 -1.21 -11.01 -2.03
C ALA A 201 -1.82 -11.80 -3.21
N GLU A 202 -1.31 -13.01 -3.48
CA GLU A 202 -1.85 -13.90 -4.53
C GLU A 202 -3.28 -14.39 -4.25
N VAL A 203 -3.63 -14.61 -2.96
CA VAL A 203 -5.00 -14.99 -2.57
C VAL A 203 -5.97 -13.84 -2.80
N LEU A 204 -5.57 -12.62 -2.46
CA LEU A 204 -6.43 -11.45 -2.59
C LEU A 204 -6.68 -11.02 -4.04
N GLU A 205 -5.86 -11.44 -5.00
CA GLU A 205 -6.14 -11.22 -6.42
C GLU A 205 -7.36 -12.03 -6.93
N THR A 206 -7.57 -13.24 -6.42
CA THR A 206 -8.56 -14.17 -6.99
C THR A 206 -9.59 -14.71 -6.02
N ASP A 207 -9.31 -14.74 -4.73
CA ASP A 207 -10.09 -15.49 -3.73
C ASP A 207 -10.70 -14.58 -2.65
N GLN A 208 -11.19 -13.41 -3.04
CA GLN A 208 -11.96 -12.50 -2.21
C GLN A 208 -13.30 -12.12 -2.86
N THR A 209 -14.24 -11.65 -2.05
CA THR A 209 -15.54 -11.17 -2.51
C THR A 209 -15.83 -9.79 -1.95
N PHE A 210 -16.31 -8.89 -2.80
CA PHE A 210 -16.65 -7.53 -2.46
C PHE A 210 -18.16 -7.39 -2.21
N PHE A 211 -18.52 -6.55 -1.25
CA PHE A 211 -19.92 -6.30 -0.90
C PHE A 211 -20.15 -4.79 -0.74
N ASP A 212 -21.19 -4.30 -1.42
CA ASP A 212 -21.64 -2.92 -1.34
C ASP A 212 -22.94 -2.84 -0.58
N TYR A 213 -22.97 -2.07 0.50
CA TYR A 213 -24.17 -1.86 1.31
C TYR A 213 -24.54 -0.38 1.32
N GLU A 214 -25.83 -0.11 1.17
CA GLU A 214 -26.39 1.24 1.25
C GLU A 214 -27.32 1.36 2.46
N ASN A 215 -27.33 2.56 3.10
CA ASN A 215 -28.23 2.87 4.23
C ASN A 215 -28.18 1.83 5.35
N ILE A 216 -26.97 1.46 5.77
CA ILE A 216 -26.74 0.40 6.75
C ILE A 216 -26.41 0.97 8.13
N GLU A 217 -26.88 0.30 9.19
CA GLU A 217 -26.54 0.63 10.59
C GLU A 217 -25.62 -0.46 11.16
N GLY A 218 -24.55 -0.06 11.85
CA GLY A 218 -23.60 -1.02 12.40
C GLY A 218 -22.47 -0.40 13.19
N THR A 219 -21.41 -1.18 13.41
CA THR A 219 -20.22 -0.80 14.16
C THR A 219 -18.98 -1.04 13.30
N VAL A 220 -18.15 -0.02 13.16
CA VAL A 220 -16.76 -0.14 12.71
C VAL A 220 -15.89 -0.42 13.93
N VAL A 221 -14.99 -1.37 13.83
CA VAL A 221 -13.89 -1.61 14.76
C VAL A 221 -12.60 -1.31 14.02
N GLY A 222 -11.77 -0.40 14.53
CA GLY A 222 -10.54 0.03 13.89
C GLY A 222 -9.34 -0.02 14.82
N LEU A 223 -8.19 -0.32 14.24
CA LEU A 223 -6.89 -0.29 14.90
C LEU A 223 -5.95 0.66 14.15
N TYR A 224 -5.33 1.59 14.87
CA TYR A 224 -4.16 2.33 14.42
C TYR A 224 -2.89 1.65 14.92
N CYS A 225 -2.01 1.34 13.99
CA CYS A 225 -0.70 0.77 14.29
C CYS A 225 0.41 1.79 13.98
N PRO A 226 1.30 2.10 14.94
CA PRO A 226 2.38 3.06 14.74
C PRO A 226 3.35 2.67 13.61
N PRO A 227 3.95 3.63 12.87
CA PRO A 227 4.86 3.36 11.75
C PRO A 227 6.05 2.46 12.09
N TYR A 228 6.58 2.51 13.33
CA TYR A 228 7.71 1.66 13.74
C TYR A 228 7.37 0.16 13.83
N MET A 229 6.11 -0.20 13.63
CA MET A 229 5.63 -1.60 13.66
C MET A 229 5.55 -2.24 12.26
N SER A 230 6.03 -1.59 11.21
CA SER A 230 5.85 -1.98 9.81
C SER A 230 6.20 -3.44 9.47
N SER A 231 7.15 -4.05 10.18
CA SER A 231 7.47 -5.48 10.00
C SER A 231 6.60 -6.43 10.82
N LEU A 232 5.78 -5.93 11.73
CA LEU A 232 5.00 -6.75 12.67
C LEU A 232 3.50 -6.69 12.40
N ASN A 233 3.02 -5.56 11.87
CA ASN A 233 1.59 -5.29 11.65
C ASN A 233 1.41 -4.30 10.49
N ALA A 234 0.16 -4.15 9.99
CA ALA A 234 -0.21 -3.08 9.07
C ALA A 234 -0.12 -1.73 9.77
N THR A 235 0.70 -0.82 9.26
CA THR A 235 0.84 0.53 9.81
C THR A 235 -0.29 1.43 9.35
N GLY A 236 -0.70 2.38 10.20
CA GLY A 236 -1.88 3.22 9.96
C GLY A 236 -3.16 2.53 10.41
N TRP A 237 -4.26 2.79 9.72
CA TRP A 237 -5.59 2.32 10.08
C TRP A 237 -5.98 1.03 9.38
N HIS A 238 -6.44 0.06 10.16
CA HIS A 238 -7.05 -1.19 9.71
C HIS A 238 -8.46 -1.29 10.29
N LEU A 239 -9.47 -1.38 9.44
CA LEU A 239 -10.88 -1.18 9.81
C LEU A 239 -11.76 -2.34 9.35
N HIS A 240 -12.55 -2.89 10.26
CA HIS A 240 -13.58 -3.89 9.95
C HIS A 240 -14.97 -3.40 10.36
N PHE A 241 -15.98 -3.88 9.66
CA PHE A 241 -17.38 -3.54 9.89
C PHE A 241 -18.24 -4.76 10.25
N VAL A 242 -19.20 -4.56 11.14
CA VAL A 242 -20.29 -5.50 11.35
C VAL A 242 -21.61 -4.74 11.52
N SER A 243 -22.63 -5.16 10.76
CA SER A 243 -23.97 -4.54 10.83
C SER A 243 -24.62 -4.75 12.20
N LYS A 244 -25.58 -3.90 12.53
CA LYS A 244 -26.32 -3.95 13.80
C LYS A 244 -27.05 -5.26 14.01
N ASP A 245 -27.63 -5.81 12.94
CA ASP A 245 -28.33 -7.10 12.94
C ASP A 245 -27.41 -8.32 12.83
N LYS A 246 -26.08 -8.09 12.70
CA LYS A 246 -25.05 -9.13 12.59
C LYS A 246 -25.24 -10.05 11.37
N THR A 247 -25.72 -9.49 10.26
CA THR A 247 -25.93 -10.23 9.00
C THR A 247 -25.00 -9.80 7.87
N LYS A 248 -24.29 -8.67 8.04
CA LYS A 248 -23.37 -8.06 7.09
C LYS A 248 -22.08 -7.68 7.78
N GLY A 249 -20.96 -7.75 7.09
CA GLY A 249 -19.65 -7.36 7.65
C GLY A 249 -18.52 -7.60 6.68
N GLY A 250 -17.29 -7.27 7.10
CA GLY A 250 -16.05 -7.47 6.33
C GLY A 250 -14.98 -6.45 6.66
N HIS A 251 -13.85 -6.56 5.99
CA HIS A 251 -12.79 -5.56 5.95
C HIS A 251 -13.25 -4.35 5.13
N ILE A 252 -13.09 -3.14 5.67
CA ILE A 252 -13.61 -1.92 5.05
C ILE A 252 -12.70 -1.45 3.92
N LEU A 253 -13.30 -1.22 2.76
CA LEU A 253 -12.66 -0.62 1.60
C LEU A 253 -13.11 0.83 1.38
N GLY A 254 -14.36 1.14 1.71
CA GLY A 254 -14.94 2.46 1.56
C GLY A 254 -16.16 2.64 2.46
N LEU A 255 -16.47 3.89 2.80
CA LEU A 255 -17.65 4.22 3.59
C LEU A 255 -18.10 5.67 3.34
N ASP A 256 -19.35 5.95 3.75
CA ASP A 256 -19.94 7.29 3.79
C ASP A 256 -20.76 7.36 5.08
N ILE A 257 -20.41 8.26 6.01
CA ILE A 257 -20.99 8.34 7.36
C ILE A 257 -22.13 9.35 7.39
N ALA A 258 -23.35 8.88 7.59
CA ALA A 258 -24.52 9.75 7.77
C ALA A 258 -24.62 10.34 9.17
N ASP A 259 -24.47 9.49 10.21
CA ASP A 259 -24.57 9.88 11.62
C ASP A 259 -23.98 8.78 12.52
N ALA A 260 -22.98 9.10 13.32
CA ALA A 260 -22.29 8.11 14.14
C ALA A 260 -21.69 8.69 15.43
N GLU A 261 -21.40 7.80 16.39
CA GLU A 261 -20.57 8.07 17.56
C GLU A 261 -19.23 7.35 17.41
N LEU A 262 -18.14 8.10 17.37
CA LEU A 262 -16.77 7.61 17.42
C LEU A 262 -16.30 7.54 18.86
N SER A 263 -15.84 6.39 19.29
CA SER A 263 -15.23 6.16 20.61
C SER A 263 -13.78 5.76 20.45
N TRP A 264 -12.92 6.24 21.33
CA TRP A 264 -11.47 6.03 21.34
C TRP A 264 -11.04 5.24 22.56
N ASP A 265 -10.06 4.37 22.34
CA ASP A 265 -9.27 3.70 23.37
C ASP A 265 -7.80 3.72 22.93
N TYR A 266 -6.88 3.99 23.86
CA TYR A 266 -5.45 3.98 23.57
C TYR A 266 -4.73 3.09 24.56
N THR A 267 -3.84 2.24 24.03
CA THR A 267 -3.10 1.26 24.84
C THR A 267 -1.61 1.58 24.86
N GLU A 268 -0.97 1.39 26.01
CA GLU A 268 0.48 1.59 26.20
C GLU A 268 1.26 0.27 26.17
N GLY A 269 0.56 -0.86 26.31
CA GLY A 269 1.12 -2.20 26.31
C GLY A 269 0.95 -2.88 24.96
N PHE A 270 1.96 -3.65 24.56
CA PHE A 270 1.90 -4.51 23.37
C PHE A 270 2.40 -5.90 23.68
N LYS A 271 1.63 -6.92 23.33
CA LYS A 271 1.97 -8.32 23.58
C LYS A 271 1.68 -9.18 22.37
N VAL A 272 2.67 -9.88 21.86
CA VAL A 272 2.57 -10.79 20.73
C VAL A 272 2.63 -12.24 21.20
N LYS A 273 1.78 -13.11 20.63
CA LYS A 273 1.92 -14.56 20.65
C LYS A 273 2.36 -15.01 19.26
N LEU A 274 3.59 -15.49 19.14
CA LEU A 274 4.08 -16.08 17.90
C LEU A 274 3.45 -17.44 17.65
N PRO A 275 3.19 -17.82 16.38
CA PRO A 275 2.77 -19.16 16.00
C PRO A 275 3.80 -20.21 16.41
N ASP A 276 3.34 -21.44 16.61
CA ASP A 276 4.16 -22.61 16.86
C ASP A 276 4.20 -23.58 15.65
N SER A 277 3.78 -23.10 14.47
CA SER A 277 3.83 -23.85 13.22
C SER A 277 5.27 -24.04 12.72
N GLU A 278 5.57 -25.20 12.12
CA GLU A 278 6.85 -25.44 11.45
C GLU A 278 7.07 -24.45 10.30
N MET A 279 6.00 -24.09 9.60
CA MET A 279 6.02 -23.15 8.49
C MET A 279 6.51 -21.75 8.94
N PHE A 280 5.94 -21.21 10.01
CA PHE A 280 6.37 -19.92 10.56
C PHE A 280 7.84 -19.93 11.01
N ALA A 281 8.32 -21.06 11.57
CA ALA A 281 9.69 -21.19 12.03
C ALA A 281 10.71 -21.19 10.87
N ASP A 282 10.30 -21.57 9.67
CA ASP A 282 11.17 -21.67 8.48
C ASP A 282 11.15 -20.39 7.61
N PHE A 283 10.28 -19.42 7.88
CA PHE A 283 10.23 -18.16 7.12
C PHE A 283 11.47 -17.29 7.36
N ASP A 284 11.95 -16.68 6.29
CA ASP A 284 12.93 -15.60 6.38
C ASP A 284 12.21 -14.25 6.61
N LEU A 285 11.95 -13.94 7.87
CA LEU A 285 11.29 -12.70 8.28
C LEU A 285 12.20 -11.45 8.17
N THR A 286 13.39 -11.58 7.58
CA THR A 286 14.27 -10.43 7.27
C THR A 286 13.98 -9.84 5.89
N ILE A 287 13.18 -10.53 5.08
CA ILE A 287 12.70 -10.00 3.81
C ILE A 287 11.70 -8.86 4.09
N ASP A 288 11.94 -7.71 3.50
CA ASP A 288 11.00 -6.60 3.58
C ASP A 288 9.74 -6.92 2.75
N GLN A 289 8.59 -6.91 3.41
CA GLN A 289 7.28 -7.16 2.81
C GLN A 289 6.34 -5.96 3.00
N SER A 290 6.89 -4.80 3.25
CA SER A 290 6.09 -3.59 3.46
C SER A 290 5.20 -3.27 2.25
N GLU A 291 5.69 -3.49 1.04
CA GLU A 291 4.92 -3.30 -0.20
C GLU A 291 3.76 -4.32 -0.32
N ASP A 292 4.01 -5.60 -0.04
CA ASP A 292 2.95 -6.62 -0.07
C ASP A 292 1.90 -6.39 1.02
N ILE A 293 2.34 -5.96 2.21
CA ILE A 293 1.44 -5.59 3.30
C ILE A 293 0.59 -4.37 2.90
N GLU A 294 1.18 -3.39 2.26
CA GLU A 294 0.49 -2.19 1.81
C GLU A 294 -0.55 -2.51 0.73
N LYS A 295 -0.21 -3.33 -0.25
CA LYS A 295 -1.15 -3.83 -1.28
C LYS A 295 -2.33 -4.61 -0.68
N VAL A 296 -2.10 -5.36 0.39
CA VAL A 296 -3.09 -6.21 1.06
C VAL A 296 -4.05 -5.39 1.93
N GLU A 297 -3.56 -4.39 2.63
CA GLU A 297 -4.31 -3.65 3.65
C GLU A 297 -4.91 -2.34 3.13
N LYS A 298 -4.30 -1.73 2.12
CA LYS A 298 -4.84 -0.53 1.48
C LYS A 298 -5.74 -0.92 0.31
N ASN A 299 -6.79 -0.17 0.14
CA ASN A 299 -7.70 -0.28 -1.00
C ASN A 299 -6.94 -0.24 -2.32
N GLN A 300 -7.36 -1.13 -3.24
CA GLN A 300 -7.00 -1.04 -4.66
C GLN A 300 -7.73 0.09 -5.41
N ASP A 301 -8.37 1.02 -4.71
CA ASP A 301 -8.78 2.27 -5.36
C ASP A 301 -7.51 3.04 -5.73
N PRO A 302 -7.39 3.49 -6.96
CA PRO A 302 -6.22 4.23 -7.43
C PRO A 302 -5.89 5.35 -6.46
N GLU A 303 -4.70 5.28 -5.84
CA GLU A 303 -4.28 6.31 -4.92
C GLU A 303 -3.95 7.58 -5.71
N ILE A 304 -4.78 8.60 -5.56
CA ILE A 304 -4.49 9.93 -6.08
C ILE A 304 -3.96 10.77 -4.93
N THR A 305 -2.69 11.07 -4.96
CA THR A 305 -2.04 11.92 -3.96
C THR A 305 -1.52 13.21 -4.61
N VAL A 306 -1.17 14.18 -3.80
CA VAL A 306 -0.50 15.40 -4.27
C VAL A 306 0.89 15.41 -3.64
N SER A 307 1.91 15.45 -4.48
CA SER A 307 3.30 15.55 -4.03
C SER A 307 3.58 16.86 -3.30
N ASP A 308 4.65 16.94 -2.53
CA ASP A 308 5.06 18.12 -1.78
C ASP A 308 5.22 19.38 -2.65
N ASP A 309 5.54 19.25 -3.93
CA ASP A 309 5.66 20.31 -4.93
C ASP A 309 4.36 20.56 -5.73
N GLY A 310 3.26 19.88 -5.38
CA GLY A 310 1.90 20.17 -5.85
C GLY A 310 1.46 19.42 -7.11
N TYR A 311 2.15 18.35 -7.53
CA TYR A 311 1.76 17.51 -8.65
C TYR A 311 0.83 16.38 -8.22
N THR A 312 -0.11 16.02 -9.09
CA THR A 312 -0.98 14.86 -8.86
C THR A 312 -0.21 13.57 -9.14
N LEU A 313 -0.17 12.66 -8.18
CA LEU A 313 0.36 11.31 -8.32
C LEU A 313 -0.80 10.31 -8.35
N SER A 314 -0.70 9.25 -9.16
CA SER A 314 -1.72 8.20 -9.26
C SER A 314 -1.07 6.86 -9.54
N ASN A 315 -1.60 5.79 -8.94
CA ASN A 315 -1.27 4.41 -9.30
C ASN A 315 -2.34 3.73 -10.17
N ASP A 316 -3.32 4.49 -10.69
CA ASP A 316 -4.37 3.99 -11.56
C ASP A 316 -3.83 3.63 -12.95
N SER A 317 -3.75 2.35 -13.25
CA SER A 317 -3.31 1.82 -14.55
C SER A 317 -4.46 1.51 -15.51
N SER A 318 -5.72 1.73 -15.11
CA SER A 318 -6.92 1.28 -15.84
C SER A 318 -7.04 1.81 -17.28
N ASP A 319 -6.42 2.95 -17.60
CA ASP A 319 -6.39 3.54 -18.95
C ASP A 319 -5.09 3.27 -19.71
N PHE A 320 -4.31 2.31 -19.24
CA PHE A 320 -3.06 1.91 -19.88
C PHE A 320 -3.18 0.57 -20.59
N VAL A 321 -2.26 0.30 -21.51
CA VAL A 321 -2.18 -0.95 -22.25
C VAL A 321 -0.73 -1.34 -22.53
N LEU A 322 -0.48 -2.64 -22.62
CA LEU A 322 0.79 -3.17 -23.11
C LEU A 322 1.00 -2.83 -24.59
N LEU A 323 2.18 -2.36 -24.97
CA LEU A 323 2.52 -2.14 -26.38
C LEU A 323 2.62 -3.44 -27.19
N SER A 324 2.85 -4.58 -26.54
CA SER A 324 2.75 -5.90 -27.18
C SER A 324 1.35 -6.17 -27.74
N GLU A 325 0.31 -5.58 -27.15
CA GLU A 325 -1.08 -5.66 -27.63
C GLU A 325 -1.46 -4.45 -28.50
N GLY A 326 -1.14 -3.24 -28.04
CA GLY A 326 -1.43 -2.01 -28.75
C GLY A 326 -0.69 -1.87 -30.08
N VAL A 327 0.60 -2.20 -30.13
CA VAL A 327 1.49 -2.10 -31.31
C VAL A 327 2.30 -3.40 -31.48
N PRO A 328 1.66 -4.54 -31.82
CA PRO A 328 2.28 -5.87 -31.78
C PRO A 328 3.45 -6.06 -32.75
N ASP A 329 3.62 -5.17 -33.71
CA ASP A 329 4.76 -5.19 -34.63
C ASP A 329 5.99 -4.44 -34.07
N ALA A 330 5.89 -3.73 -32.96
CA ALA A 330 7.01 -3.04 -32.33
C ALA A 330 8.04 -4.02 -31.78
N ILE A 331 9.30 -3.61 -31.78
CA ILE A 331 10.41 -4.34 -31.16
C ILE A 331 10.69 -3.66 -29.84
N LEU A 332 10.62 -4.39 -28.74
CA LEU A 332 10.90 -3.85 -27.41
C LEU A 332 12.36 -4.10 -27.04
N GLU A 333 13.09 -3.05 -26.73
CA GLU A 333 14.44 -3.08 -26.14
C GLU A 333 14.47 -2.12 -24.95
N ILE A 334 13.72 -2.48 -23.90
CA ILE A 334 13.52 -1.60 -22.75
C ILE A 334 14.84 -1.40 -22.00
N ARG A 335 15.41 -0.20 -22.16
CA ARG A 335 16.77 0.13 -21.69
C ARG A 335 16.86 0.16 -20.19
N TYR A 336 15.84 0.62 -19.53
CA TYR A 336 15.82 0.79 -18.07
C TYR A 336 15.54 -0.52 -17.30
N TYR A 337 15.01 -1.53 -17.97
CA TYR A 337 14.99 -2.89 -17.42
C TYR A 337 16.38 -3.56 -17.48
N SER A 338 17.25 -3.13 -18.37
CA SER A 338 18.61 -3.66 -18.52
C SER A 338 19.62 -2.78 -17.80
N THR A 339 20.88 -3.24 -17.70
CA THR A 339 22.01 -2.45 -17.19
C THR A 339 22.67 -1.57 -18.26
N TYR A 340 22.20 -1.60 -19.52
CA TYR A 340 22.74 -0.78 -20.60
C TYR A 340 21.95 0.52 -20.74
N ASN A 341 22.09 1.37 -19.74
CA ASN A 341 21.54 2.71 -19.64
C ASN A 341 22.58 3.66 -18.97
N PHE A 342 22.28 4.92 -18.82
CA PHE A 342 23.25 5.90 -18.29
C PHE A 342 23.56 5.72 -16.79
N VAL A 343 22.73 4.99 -16.03
CA VAL A 343 22.97 4.64 -14.62
C VAL A 343 23.92 3.44 -14.51
N GLY A 344 23.74 2.44 -15.38
CA GLY A 344 24.54 1.21 -15.39
C GLY A 344 23.98 0.08 -14.53
N ASP A 345 22.77 0.25 -14.01
CA ASP A 345 21.99 -0.73 -13.26
C ASP A 345 20.54 -0.77 -13.80
N ARG A 346 19.77 -1.79 -13.43
CA ARG A 346 18.33 -1.79 -13.70
C ARG A 346 17.68 -0.68 -12.88
N ILE A 347 16.80 0.08 -13.48
CA ILE A 347 16.15 1.22 -12.86
C ILE A 347 14.96 0.75 -12.02
N ASP A 348 14.77 1.39 -10.87
CA ASP A 348 13.67 1.10 -9.95
C ASP A 348 12.31 1.25 -10.65
N GLY A 349 11.39 0.32 -10.38
CA GLY A 349 10.09 0.29 -10.99
C GLY A 349 10.03 -0.35 -12.39
N TYR A 350 11.13 -0.82 -12.98
CA TYR A 350 11.12 -1.66 -14.18
C TYR A 350 11.24 -3.13 -13.77
N GLU A 351 10.11 -3.80 -13.56
CA GLU A 351 10.06 -5.18 -13.10
C GLU A 351 10.14 -6.17 -14.25
N GLU A 352 9.60 -5.79 -15.45
CA GLU A 352 9.59 -6.59 -16.66
C GLU A 352 10.05 -5.80 -17.88
N PRO A 353 10.56 -6.48 -18.95
CA PRO A 353 11.02 -5.83 -20.18
C PRO A 353 9.84 -5.49 -21.12
N VAL A 354 8.78 -4.92 -20.59
CA VAL A 354 7.57 -4.52 -21.31
C VAL A 354 7.49 -3.02 -21.49
N ALA A 355 6.68 -2.56 -22.43
CA ALA A 355 6.38 -1.16 -22.66
C ALA A 355 4.89 -0.91 -22.50
N ILE A 356 4.53 0.14 -21.76
CA ILE A 356 3.18 0.50 -21.39
C ILE A 356 2.91 1.93 -21.85
N LEU A 357 1.74 2.21 -22.39
CA LEU A 357 1.27 3.57 -22.71
C LEU A 357 -0.22 3.73 -22.36
N THR A 358 -0.68 4.96 -22.26
CA THR A 358 -2.12 5.23 -22.28
C THR A 358 -2.76 4.67 -23.56
N LYS A 359 -4.03 4.28 -23.47
CA LYS A 359 -4.77 3.72 -24.62
C LYS A 359 -4.72 4.63 -25.83
N GLU A 360 -4.87 5.93 -25.63
CA GLU A 360 -4.83 6.97 -26.67
C GLU A 360 -3.45 7.06 -27.32
N ALA A 361 -2.37 7.06 -26.53
CA ALA A 361 -1.02 7.12 -27.05
C ALA A 361 -0.65 5.83 -27.80
N ALA A 362 -1.09 4.66 -27.32
CA ALA A 362 -0.89 3.39 -27.98
C ALA A 362 -1.65 3.30 -29.33
N GLU A 363 -2.89 3.82 -29.40
CA GLU A 363 -3.67 3.89 -30.65
C GLU A 363 -3.00 4.82 -31.66
N ALA A 364 -2.53 6.00 -31.25
CA ALA A 364 -1.79 6.92 -32.12
C ALA A 364 -0.47 6.29 -32.61
N LEU A 365 0.28 5.63 -31.72
CA LEU A 365 1.53 4.97 -32.06
C LEU A 365 1.31 3.76 -32.99
N ARG A 366 0.17 3.09 -32.87
CA ARG A 366 -0.25 2.04 -33.81
C ARG A 366 -0.37 2.59 -35.23
N ALA A 367 -0.99 3.74 -35.40
CA ALA A 367 -1.14 4.38 -36.70
C ALA A 367 0.23 4.79 -37.29
N VAL A 368 1.18 5.28 -36.47
CA VAL A 368 2.57 5.52 -36.87
C VAL A 368 3.23 4.24 -37.36
N SER A 369 3.08 3.15 -36.61
CA SER A 369 3.65 1.84 -36.95
C SER A 369 3.13 1.32 -38.31
N ASP A 370 1.83 1.45 -38.56
CA ASP A 370 1.21 1.00 -39.82
C ASP A 370 1.75 1.82 -41.00
N ASP A 371 1.88 3.14 -40.90
CA ASP A 371 2.44 4.00 -41.94
C ASP A 371 3.93 3.71 -42.24
N LEU A 372 4.72 3.49 -41.19
CA LEU A 372 6.15 3.17 -41.33
C LEU A 372 6.38 1.78 -41.88
N LYS A 373 5.51 0.84 -41.60
CA LYS A 373 5.55 -0.52 -42.14
C LYS A 373 5.37 -0.55 -43.65
N GLU A 374 4.50 0.30 -44.22
CA GLU A 374 4.35 0.48 -45.64
C GLU A 374 5.63 1.01 -46.33
N LYS A 375 6.45 1.76 -45.56
CA LYS A 375 7.75 2.27 -45.98
C LYS A 375 8.91 1.30 -45.74
N GLY A 376 8.65 0.13 -45.13
CA GLY A 376 9.62 -0.92 -44.84
C GLY A 376 10.33 -0.80 -43.51
N TYR A 377 9.74 -0.08 -42.56
CA TYR A 377 10.27 0.10 -41.19
C TYR A 377 9.35 -0.52 -40.15
N ARG A 378 9.93 -0.91 -39.00
CA ARG A 378 9.23 -1.20 -37.75
C ARG A 378 9.70 -0.21 -36.71
N LEU A 379 8.88 0.02 -35.71
CA LEU A 379 9.27 0.78 -34.51
C LEU A 379 10.12 -0.12 -33.60
N LYS A 380 11.12 0.47 -32.98
CA LYS A 380 11.89 -0.12 -31.89
C LYS A 380 11.83 0.81 -30.70
N ILE A 381 11.27 0.33 -29.60
CA ILE A 381 10.97 1.10 -28.39
C ILE A 381 12.08 0.90 -27.37
N TYR A 382 12.60 1.99 -26.84
CA TYR A 382 13.61 2.03 -25.77
C TYR A 382 13.00 2.30 -24.41
N ASP A 383 11.98 3.18 -24.34
CA ASP A 383 11.21 3.50 -23.18
C ASP A 383 9.80 3.98 -23.57
N ALA A 384 8.85 3.87 -22.63
CA ALA A 384 7.48 4.34 -22.82
C ALA A 384 6.99 4.97 -21.51
N TYR A 385 5.94 4.47 -20.86
CA TYR A 385 5.63 4.87 -19.51
C TYR A 385 6.81 4.57 -18.59
N ARG A 386 7.15 5.55 -17.74
CA ARG A 386 8.22 5.49 -16.74
C ARG A 386 7.64 5.88 -15.39
N PRO A 387 7.61 5.00 -14.39
CA PRO A 387 7.03 5.31 -13.09
C PRO A 387 7.80 6.41 -12.38
N GLN A 388 7.16 7.17 -11.50
CA GLN A 388 7.81 8.26 -10.77
C GLN A 388 9.00 7.76 -9.92
N MET A 389 8.96 6.53 -9.40
CA MET A 389 10.10 5.94 -8.67
C MET A 389 11.35 5.81 -9.54
N ALA A 390 11.21 5.52 -10.83
CA ALA A 390 12.34 5.50 -11.76
C ALA A 390 12.97 6.90 -11.94
N VAL A 391 12.14 7.92 -11.98
CA VAL A 391 12.61 9.33 -12.04
C VAL A 391 13.35 9.69 -10.76
N THR A 392 12.87 9.27 -9.60
CA THR A 392 13.57 9.45 -8.31
C THR A 392 14.93 8.75 -8.32
N ASN A 393 15.01 7.52 -8.83
CA ASN A 393 16.27 6.79 -8.97
C ASN A 393 17.28 7.52 -9.89
N PHE A 394 16.82 8.19 -10.96
CA PHE A 394 17.69 9.05 -11.80
C PHE A 394 18.21 10.27 -11.04
N VAL A 395 17.38 10.89 -10.21
CA VAL A 395 17.77 12.03 -9.36
C VAL A 395 18.84 11.58 -8.37
N GLU A 396 18.61 10.49 -7.63
CA GLU A 396 19.57 9.93 -6.66
C GLU A 396 20.90 9.55 -7.32
N TRP A 397 20.83 8.90 -8.50
CA TRP A 397 22.04 8.61 -9.28
C TRP A 397 22.79 9.89 -9.69
N ALA A 398 22.10 10.94 -10.11
CA ALA A 398 22.73 12.19 -10.53
C ALA A 398 23.40 12.93 -9.36
N GLU A 399 22.90 12.80 -8.13
CA GLU A 399 23.48 13.35 -6.91
C GLU A 399 24.74 12.58 -6.47
N ASP A 400 24.87 11.29 -6.80
CA ASP A 400 26.12 10.53 -6.58
C ASP A 400 27.16 10.86 -7.67
N THR A 401 27.90 11.92 -7.45
CA THR A 401 28.94 12.41 -8.39
C THR A 401 30.13 11.46 -8.55
N ASP A 402 30.31 10.49 -7.67
CA ASP A 402 31.40 9.51 -7.72
C ASP A 402 31.10 8.34 -8.67
N ASP A 403 29.83 8.02 -8.92
CA ASP A 403 29.43 7.01 -9.89
C ASP A 403 29.52 7.53 -11.33
N THR A 404 30.60 7.21 -12.00
CA THR A 404 30.87 7.60 -13.40
C THR A 404 31.02 6.40 -14.33
N ARG A 405 30.51 5.23 -13.97
CA ARG A 405 30.66 3.96 -14.70
C ARG A 405 30.24 4.04 -16.18
N MET A 406 29.20 4.80 -16.45
CA MET A 406 28.61 4.89 -17.78
C MET A 406 28.97 6.19 -18.51
N LYS A 407 29.84 7.03 -17.93
CA LYS A 407 30.20 8.35 -18.48
C LYS A 407 30.74 8.28 -19.90
N GLU A 408 31.61 7.33 -20.20
CA GLU A 408 32.23 7.18 -21.54
C GLU A 408 31.19 6.92 -22.64
N TYR A 409 30.05 6.31 -22.29
CA TYR A 409 29.03 5.88 -23.26
C TYR A 409 27.91 6.90 -23.44
N PHE A 410 27.50 7.56 -22.35
CA PHE A 410 26.28 8.37 -22.34
C PHE A 410 26.53 9.88 -22.13
N TYR A 411 27.56 10.29 -21.37
CA TYR A 411 27.83 11.70 -21.07
C TYR A 411 29.33 12.04 -21.04
N PRO A 412 30.11 11.68 -22.10
CA PRO A 412 31.58 11.79 -22.07
C PRO A 412 32.07 13.22 -21.90
N GLU A 413 31.32 14.21 -22.36
CA GLU A 413 31.69 15.62 -22.37
C GLU A 413 31.10 16.40 -21.17
N LEU A 414 30.20 15.79 -20.39
CA LEU A 414 29.51 16.45 -19.28
C LEU A 414 29.96 15.89 -17.93
N ASP A 415 29.86 16.71 -16.89
CA ASP A 415 29.95 16.28 -15.50
C ASP A 415 28.55 16.16 -14.91
N LYS A 416 28.31 15.14 -14.04
CA LYS A 416 27.02 14.95 -13.39
C LYS A 416 26.47 16.19 -12.71
N SER A 417 27.34 17.02 -12.14
CA SER A 417 26.98 18.27 -11.46
C SER A 417 26.22 19.28 -12.32
N VAL A 418 26.24 19.14 -13.65
CA VAL A 418 25.54 20.07 -14.57
C VAL A 418 24.26 19.48 -15.16
N LEU A 419 23.95 18.19 -14.88
CA LEU A 419 22.82 17.50 -15.52
C LEU A 419 21.46 18.09 -15.15
N PHE A 420 21.29 18.52 -13.90
CA PHE A 420 20.09 19.24 -13.46
C PHE A 420 20.00 20.64 -14.07
N GLU A 421 21.12 21.40 -14.06
CA GLU A 421 21.13 22.76 -14.59
C GLU A 421 20.85 22.81 -16.10
N GLN A 422 21.31 21.80 -16.82
CA GLN A 422 21.10 21.66 -18.27
C GLN A 422 19.81 20.93 -18.65
N GLY A 423 19.00 20.49 -17.67
CA GLY A 423 17.69 19.89 -17.89
C GLY A 423 17.69 18.43 -18.35
N TYR A 424 18.84 17.73 -18.32
CA TYR A 424 18.91 16.30 -18.65
C TYR A 424 18.23 15.42 -17.58
N ILE A 425 18.30 15.83 -16.32
CA ILE A 425 17.63 15.16 -15.19
C ILE A 425 16.69 16.14 -14.52
N ASN A 426 15.45 15.74 -14.32
CA ASN A 426 14.40 16.50 -13.66
C ASN A 426 13.67 15.65 -12.64
N ALA A 427 13.06 16.26 -11.63
CA ALA A 427 12.27 15.58 -10.62
C ALA A 427 10.94 14.98 -11.17
N HIS A 428 10.49 15.46 -12.33
CA HIS A 428 9.29 14.99 -13.03
C HIS A 428 9.59 14.74 -14.50
N SER A 429 8.98 13.70 -15.07
CA SER A 429 9.20 13.31 -16.47
C SER A 429 7.87 13.25 -17.23
N GLY A 430 7.88 13.65 -18.50
CA GLY A 430 6.76 13.43 -19.41
C GLY A 430 6.35 11.96 -19.53
N HIS A 431 7.31 11.05 -19.42
CA HIS A 431 7.06 9.62 -19.45
C HIS A 431 6.17 9.14 -18.30
N SER A 432 6.28 9.75 -17.11
CA SER A 432 5.43 9.39 -15.95
C SER A 432 3.95 9.73 -16.17
N ARG A 433 3.60 10.52 -17.19
CA ARG A 433 2.21 10.80 -17.58
C ARG A 433 1.62 9.78 -18.56
N GLY A 434 2.42 8.79 -18.99
CA GLY A 434 1.98 7.64 -19.78
C GLY A 434 1.73 7.89 -21.26
N SER A 435 2.03 9.10 -21.79
CA SER A 435 1.79 9.42 -23.21
C SER A 435 3.07 9.85 -23.95
N THR A 436 4.23 9.52 -23.39
CA THR A 436 5.56 9.79 -23.96
C THR A 436 6.26 8.47 -24.30
N VAL A 437 6.98 8.43 -25.42
CA VAL A 437 7.69 7.27 -25.90
C VAL A 437 9.04 7.64 -26.49
N ASP A 438 10.06 6.85 -26.18
CA ASP A 438 11.42 6.92 -26.74
C ASP A 438 11.63 5.76 -27.72
N LEU A 439 11.92 6.07 -28.97
CA LEU A 439 11.94 5.05 -30.03
C LEU A 439 12.85 5.39 -31.19
N THR A 440 13.11 4.38 -32.02
CA THR A 440 13.83 4.48 -33.27
C THR A 440 13.19 3.63 -34.36
N LEU A 441 13.78 3.65 -35.57
CA LEU A 441 13.39 2.83 -36.71
C LEU A 441 14.23 1.58 -36.79
N PHE A 442 13.58 0.47 -37.19
CA PHE A 442 14.22 -0.78 -37.54
C PHE A 442 13.91 -1.11 -39.01
N ASP A 443 14.95 -1.22 -39.86
CA ASP A 443 14.80 -1.48 -41.27
C ASP A 443 14.51 -2.99 -41.51
N MET A 444 13.34 -3.28 -42.06
CA MET A 444 12.84 -4.64 -42.26
C MET A 444 13.64 -5.44 -43.33
N LYS A 445 14.35 -4.76 -44.21
CA LYS A 445 15.13 -5.41 -45.29
C LYS A 445 16.51 -5.79 -44.81
N THR A 446 17.16 -4.94 -44.04
CA THR A 446 18.50 -5.18 -43.49
C THR A 446 18.47 -5.92 -42.17
N GLU A 447 17.30 -5.97 -41.51
CA GLU A 447 17.09 -6.52 -40.19
C GLU A 447 18.01 -5.84 -39.14
N LYS A 448 18.14 -4.52 -39.24
CA LYS A 448 18.97 -3.69 -38.33
C LYS A 448 18.26 -2.42 -37.94
N GLU A 449 18.70 -1.89 -36.83
CA GLU A 449 18.37 -0.53 -36.40
C GLU A 449 18.89 0.46 -37.46
N VAL A 450 18.11 1.48 -37.72
CA VAL A 450 18.45 2.57 -38.62
C VAL A 450 19.46 3.50 -37.96
N ASP A 451 20.54 3.84 -38.65
CA ASP A 451 21.58 4.73 -38.14
C ASP A 451 21.04 6.16 -38.04
N MET A 452 20.84 6.66 -36.81
CA MET A 452 20.37 8.01 -36.49
C MET A 452 21.52 8.98 -36.20
N GLY A 453 22.80 8.52 -36.27
CA GLY A 453 23.99 9.34 -36.04
C GLY A 453 24.30 9.63 -34.56
N GLY A 454 23.57 9.02 -33.64
CA GLY A 454 23.76 9.08 -32.20
C GLY A 454 23.00 7.97 -31.49
N THR A 455 23.47 7.58 -30.31
CA THR A 455 22.79 6.55 -29.51
C THR A 455 21.67 7.18 -28.65
N PHE A 456 20.70 6.36 -28.28
CA PHE A 456 19.70 6.71 -27.26
C PHE A 456 20.36 7.09 -25.93
N ASP A 457 19.80 8.06 -25.22
CA ASP A 457 20.29 8.59 -23.91
C ASP A 457 21.69 9.23 -23.96
N TYR A 458 22.16 9.65 -25.11
CA TYR A 458 23.41 10.42 -25.14
C TYR A 458 23.14 11.87 -24.71
N PHE A 459 23.74 12.32 -23.61
CA PHE A 459 23.63 13.69 -23.11
C PHE A 459 24.60 14.61 -23.85
N GLY A 460 24.06 15.47 -24.71
CA GLY A 460 24.83 16.41 -25.51
C GLY A 460 24.17 16.78 -26.84
N GLU A 461 24.75 17.78 -27.55
CA GLU A 461 24.20 18.32 -28.80
C GLU A 461 23.98 17.28 -29.91
N LEU A 462 24.69 16.14 -29.86
CA LEU A 462 24.52 15.04 -30.81
C LEU A 462 23.09 14.48 -30.78
N SER A 463 22.40 14.59 -29.69
CA SER A 463 21.02 14.11 -29.50
C SER A 463 19.95 15.05 -30.06
N HIS A 464 20.29 16.33 -30.31
CA HIS A 464 19.35 17.28 -30.86
C HIS A 464 18.91 16.88 -32.29
N PRO A 465 17.61 16.89 -32.61
CA PRO A 465 17.10 16.49 -33.93
C PRO A 465 17.71 17.25 -35.09
N ASP A 466 18.08 18.51 -34.90
CA ASP A 466 18.63 19.43 -35.90
C ASP A 466 20.15 19.53 -35.87
N TYR A 467 20.85 18.66 -35.09
CA TYR A 467 22.31 18.65 -35.04
C TYR A 467 22.93 18.44 -36.43
N THR A 468 23.82 19.35 -36.83
CA THR A 468 24.39 19.35 -38.17
C THR A 468 25.69 18.59 -38.32
N GLY A 469 26.21 18.02 -37.22
CA GLY A 469 27.47 17.24 -37.21
C GLY A 469 27.33 15.79 -37.66
N ILE A 470 26.14 15.38 -38.10
CA ILE A 470 25.83 14.04 -38.63
C ILE A 470 25.75 14.03 -40.16
N THR A 471 25.69 12.86 -40.78
CA THR A 471 25.57 12.74 -42.23
C THR A 471 24.16 13.13 -42.72
N GLU A 472 24.06 13.50 -44.02
CA GLU A 472 22.74 13.77 -44.63
C GLU A 472 21.79 12.57 -44.53
N GLU A 473 22.31 11.34 -44.61
CA GLU A 473 21.52 10.11 -44.48
C GLU A 473 20.98 9.94 -43.05
N GLN A 474 21.82 10.14 -42.03
CA GLN A 474 21.41 10.09 -40.61
C GLN A 474 20.37 11.17 -40.29
N TYR A 475 20.57 12.38 -40.79
CA TYR A 475 19.57 13.43 -40.67
C TYR A 475 18.23 13.07 -41.35
N ALA A 476 18.27 12.52 -42.58
CA ALA A 476 17.08 12.08 -43.28
C ALA A 476 16.34 10.96 -42.50
N ASN A 477 17.08 10.05 -41.87
CA ASN A 477 16.52 8.98 -41.05
C ASN A 477 15.77 9.54 -39.84
N ARG A 478 16.34 10.53 -39.12
CA ARG A 478 15.64 11.23 -38.03
C ARG A 478 14.36 11.91 -38.52
N MET A 479 14.39 12.53 -39.71
CA MET A 479 13.21 13.19 -40.27
C MET A 479 12.11 12.20 -40.68
N ILE A 480 12.43 11.01 -41.17
CA ILE A 480 11.43 9.95 -41.43
C ILE A 480 10.66 9.61 -40.16
N LEU A 481 11.34 9.41 -39.04
CA LEU A 481 10.70 9.14 -37.75
C LEU A 481 9.89 10.34 -37.29
N ARG A 482 10.49 11.53 -37.25
CA ARG A 482 9.86 12.77 -36.78
C ARG A 482 8.57 13.09 -37.56
N GLU A 483 8.62 13.03 -38.89
CA GLU A 483 7.45 13.32 -39.74
C GLU A 483 6.32 12.30 -39.53
N ALA A 484 6.65 11.02 -39.34
CA ALA A 484 5.66 9.99 -39.08
C ALA A 484 4.98 10.20 -37.71
N MET A 485 5.76 10.48 -36.67
CA MET A 485 5.24 10.74 -35.33
C MET A 485 4.34 11.98 -35.32
N MET A 486 4.81 13.08 -35.91
CA MET A 486 4.03 14.33 -35.99
C MET A 486 2.73 14.18 -36.79
N ALA A 487 2.72 13.37 -37.85
CA ALA A 487 1.53 13.12 -38.64
C ALA A 487 0.39 12.44 -37.86
N HIS A 488 0.72 11.80 -36.74
CA HIS A 488 -0.21 11.10 -35.87
C HIS A 488 -0.34 11.73 -34.46
N GLY A 489 -0.06 13.04 -34.35
CA GLY A 489 -0.37 13.81 -33.15
C GLY A 489 0.69 13.77 -32.04
N PHE A 490 1.91 13.30 -32.34
CA PHE A 490 3.01 13.39 -31.40
C PHE A 490 3.83 14.65 -31.63
N ARG A 491 4.24 15.33 -30.56
CA ARG A 491 5.20 16.44 -30.59
C ARG A 491 6.59 15.91 -30.24
N PRO A 492 7.64 16.31 -31.00
CA PRO A 492 9.02 15.97 -30.66
C PRO A 492 9.56 16.85 -29.54
N LEU A 493 10.59 16.37 -28.84
CA LEU A 493 11.45 17.18 -27.99
C LEU A 493 12.60 17.78 -28.83
N GLU A 494 13.01 19.01 -28.54
CA GLU A 494 14.07 19.71 -29.33
C GLU A 494 15.48 19.28 -28.93
N GLU A 495 15.63 18.64 -27.78
CA GLU A 495 16.89 18.16 -27.23
C GLU A 495 17.18 16.70 -27.56
N GLU A 496 16.14 15.91 -27.98
CA GLU A 496 16.24 14.45 -28.12
C GLU A 496 15.51 13.95 -29.37
N TRP A 497 16.24 13.37 -30.35
CA TRP A 497 15.67 12.93 -31.61
C TRP A 497 14.73 11.71 -31.49
N TRP A 498 14.82 10.97 -30.39
CA TRP A 498 14.02 9.77 -30.11
C TRP A 498 12.73 10.03 -29.34
N HIS A 499 12.60 11.19 -28.67
CA HIS A 499 11.59 11.50 -27.68
C HIS A 499 10.36 12.17 -28.27
N PHE A 500 9.19 11.58 -28.04
CA PHE A 500 7.91 12.07 -28.56
C PHE A 500 6.81 11.95 -27.50
N THR A 501 6.04 13.00 -27.33
CA THR A 501 4.88 13.05 -26.44
C THR A 501 3.60 13.29 -27.25
N LEU A 502 2.51 12.59 -26.97
CA LEU A 502 1.20 12.85 -27.59
C LEU A 502 0.76 14.29 -27.27
N GLU A 503 0.29 15.05 -28.28
CA GLU A 503 -0.10 16.46 -28.07
C GLU A 503 -1.32 16.60 -27.15
N ASP A 504 -2.32 15.74 -27.35
CA ASP A 504 -3.54 15.68 -26.55
C ASP A 504 -3.41 14.55 -25.49
N GLU A 505 -2.50 14.74 -24.53
CA GLU A 505 -2.29 13.81 -23.41
C GLU A 505 -3.58 13.70 -22.58
N PRO A 506 -4.11 12.49 -22.27
CA PRO A 506 -5.27 12.36 -21.39
C PRO A 506 -4.97 12.81 -19.93
N TYR A 507 -3.70 12.72 -19.51
CA TYR A 507 -3.26 13.03 -18.16
C TYR A 507 -2.11 14.06 -18.12
N PRO A 508 -2.33 15.33 -18.55
CA PRO A 508 -1.22 16.29 -18.70
C PRO A 508 -0.60 16.73 -17.36
N GLU A 509 -1.28 16.51 -16.23
CA GLU A 509 -0.90 16.96 -14.89
C GLU A 509 -0.82 15.82 -13.86
N THR A 510 -0.98 14.56 -14.29
CA THR A 510 -0.93 13.38 -13.42
C THR A 510 0.31 12.55 -13.74
N TYR A 511 1.10 12.25 -12.71
CA TYR A 511 2.30 11.42 -12.78
C TYR A 511 2.00 10.07 -12.15
N PHE A 512 2.20 9.00 -12.90
CA PHE A 512 1.85 7.67 -12.44
C PHE A 512 3.01 7.00 -11.70
N THR A 513 2.65 6.11 -10.75
CA THR A 513 3.57 5.50 -9.80
C THR A 513 3.64 3.98 -9.89
N PHE A 514 2.70 3.33 -10.60
CA PHE A 514 2.68 1.86 -10.73
C PHE A 514 3.91 1.34 -11.50
N PRO A 515 4.45 0.14 -11.17
CA PRO A 515 5.63 -0.41 -11.82
C PRO A 515 5.40 -0.74 -13.30
N VAL A 516 6.47 -0.86 -14.08
CA VAL A 516 6.44 -1.37 -15.46
C VAL A 516 6.46 -2.89 -15.42
N SER A 517 5.28 -3.49 -15.45
CA SER A 517 5.03 -4.94 -15.39
C SER A 517 3.69 -5.26 -16.08
N GLU A 518 3.52 -6.48 -16.60
CA GLU A 518 2.22 -6.95 -17.10
C GLU A 518 1.19 -6.98 -15.96
N ASP A 519 1.61 -7.40 -14.77
CA ASP A 519 0.77 -7.52 -13.59
C ASP A 519 0.22 -6.16 -13.09
N SER A 520 0.83 -5.04 -13.50
CA SER A 520 0.34 -3.70 -13.14
C SER A 520 -0.90 -3.24 -13.93
N LEU A 521 -1.32 -3.98 -14.94
CA LEU A 521 -2.45 -3.61 -15.83
C LEU A 521 -3.70 -4.48 -15.64
N ASP A 522 -3.69 -5.45 -14.71
CA ASP A 522 -4.78 -6.38 -14.43
C ASP A 522 -5.82 -5.84 -13.43
#